data_dd7b5921b7c069983b2615f9ff182b53
#
_entry.id   dd7b5921b7c069983b2615f9ff182b53
#
_cell.length_a   1.000
_cell.length_b   1.000
_cell.length_c   1.000
_cell.angle_alpha   90.00
_cell.angle_beta   90.00
_cell.angle_gamma   90.00
#
_symmetry.space_group_name_H-M   'P 1'
#
loop_
_entity.id
_entity.type
_entity.pdbx_description
1 polymer ?
#
loop_
_entity_poly.entity_id
_entity_poly.type
_entity_poly.pdbx_seq_one_letter_code
_entity_poly.pdbx_strand_id
1 'polypeptide(L)'
;APKLISDAMVKSMKPGSVIVDLAAVAGGNCSATEPDKINIKNDVNVVGYTNIPSRLAGDASRLFARNIFAFVENIWDTEKSKINIDLEDEIVKGTLLTNKGKLL
;
A
#
# COMPACT_ATOMS: atom_id res chain seq x y z
N ALA A 1 -12.21 2.06 -1.40
CA ALA A 1 -11.50 1.15 -2.31
C ALA A 1 -12.49 0.40 -3.20
N PRO A 2 -12.13 0.05 -4.44
CA PRO A 2 -13.01 -0.70 -5.32
C PRO A 2 -13.20 -2.13 -4.78
N LYS A 3 -14.44 -2.66 -4.89
CA LYS A 3 -14.74 -4.02 -4.50
C LYS A 3 -14.30 -4.99 -5.61
N LEU A 4 -13.26 -5.78 -5.33
CA LEU A 4 -12.68 -6.75 -6.26
C LEU A 4 -13.16 -8.17 -5.99
N ILE A 5 -13.49 -8.48 -4.72
CA ILE A 5 -13.96 -9.79 -4.29
C ILE A 5 -15.39 -9.65 -3.77
N SER A 6 -16.33 -10.25 -4.49
CA SER A 6 -17.75 -10.25 -4.16
C SER A 6 -18.11 -11.33 -3.13
N ASP A 7 -19.31 -11.24 -2.55
CA ASP A 7 -19.83 -12.27 -1.64
C ASP A 7 -19.91 -13.66 -2.33
N ALA A 8 -20.27 -13.69 -3.60
CA ALA A 8 -20.31 -14.93 -4.37
C ALA A 8 -18.92 -15.56 -4.51
N MET A 9 -17.89 -14.72 -4.72
CA MET A 9 -16.50 -15.20 -4.80
C MET A 9 -16.03 -15.75 -3.46
N VAL A 10 -16.32 -15.09 -2.35
CA VAL A 10 -16.00 -15.58 -1.01
C VAL A 10 -16.67 -16.92 -0.77
N LYS A 11 -17.96 -17.05 -1.12
CA LYS A 11 -18.72 -18.29 -0.97
C LYS A 11 -18.12 -19.45 -1.77
N SER A 12 -17.49 -19.18 -2.91
CA SER A 12 -16.87 -20.20 -3.76
C SER A 12 -15.50 -20.67 -3.27
N MET A 13 -14.93 -20.01 -2.28
CA MET A 13 -13.62 -20.38 -1.71
C MET A 13 -13.74 -21.62 -0.83
N LYS A 14 -12.64 -22.36 -0.70
CA LYS A 14 -12.60 -23.54 0.16
C LYS A 14 -12.76 -23.13 1.63
N PRO A 15 -13.50 -23.93 2.44
CA PRO A 15 -13.56 -23.70 3.89
C PRO A 15 -12.17 -23.63 4.51
N GLY A 16 -11.97 -22.69 5.43
CA GLY A 16 -10.68 -22.44 6.08
C GLY A 16 -9.76 -21.51 5.30
N SER A 17 -10.16 -21.05 4.11
CA SER A 17 -9.41 -20.04 3.35
C SER A 17 -9.29 -18.72 4.11
N VAL A 18 -8.25 -17.97 3.81
CA VAL A 18 -7.98 -16.67 4.43
C VAL A 18 -7.84 -15.60 3.36
N ILE A 19 -8.52 -14.50 3.54
CA ILE A 19 -8.35 -13.25 2.78
C ILE A 19 -7.76 -12.21 3.74
N VAL A 20 -6.63 -11.61 3.38
CA VAL A 20 -6.09 -10.46 4.09
C VAL A 20 -6.31 -9.24 3.23
N ASP A 21 -7.22 -8.36 3.65
CA ASP A 21 -7.59 -7.17 2.90
C ASP A 21 -6.75 -5.98 3.33
N LEU A 22 -5.69 -5.68 2.57
CA LEU A 22 -4.79 -4.57 2.87
C LEU A 22 -5.42 -3.20 2.61
N ALA A 23 -6.54 -3.16 1.88
CA ALA A 23 -7.28 -1.92 1.61
C ALA A 23 -8.37 -1.63 2.67
N ALA A 24 -8.43 -2.38 3.76
CA ALA A 24 -9.45 -2.23 4.81
C ALA A 24 -9.55 -0.80 5.34
N VAL A 25 -8.41 -0.10 5.46
CA VAL A 25 -8.38 1.32 5.89
C VAL A 25 -9.14 2.25 4.93
N ALA A 26 -9.26 1.87 3.66
CA ALA A 26 -9.97 2.63 2.62
C ALA A 26 -11.31 1.99 2.24
N GLY A 27 -11.91 1.21 3.14
CA GLY A 27 -13.19 0.54 2.95
C GLY A 27 -13.12 -0.90 2.44
N GLY A 28 -11.91 -1.40 2.11
CA GLY A 28 -11.68 -2.77 1.70
C GLY A 28 -11.95 -3.07 0.23
N ASN A 29 -11.24 -4.06 -0.30
CA ASN A 29 -11.43 -4.62 -1.64
C ASN A 29 -12.36 -5.86 -1.66
N CYS A 30 -12.70 -6.40 -0.51
CA CYS A 30 -13.60 -7.54 -0.36
C CYS A 30 -14.93 -7.08 0.26
N SER A 31 -16.05 -7.57 -0.27
CA SER A 31 -17.38 -7.20 0.24
C SER A 31 -17.61 -7.67 1.69
N ALA A 32 -16.93 -8.73 2.12
CA ALA A 32 -17.03 -9.27 3.48
C ALA A 32 -16.06 -8.64 4.48
N THR A 33 -15.25 -7.67 4.07
CA THR A 33 -14.30 -7.00 4.96
C THR A 33 -15.01 -6.13 5.98
N GLU A 34 -14.70 -6.33 7.26
CA GLU A 34 -15.11 -5.46 8.35
C GLU A 34 -13.86 -4.82 8.97
N PRO A 35 -13.82 -3.48 9.12
CA PRO A 35 -12.65 -2.79 9.66
C PRO A 35 -12.25 -3.29 11.05
N ASP A 36 -10.96 -3.52 11.25
CA ASP A 36 -10.34 -3.92 12.51
C ASP A 36 -10.85 -5.23 13.11
N LYS A 37 -11.38 -6.10 12.26
CA LYS A 37 -11.91 -7.39 12.65
C LYS A 37 -11.47 -8.51 11.71
N ILE A 38 -11.59 -9.73 12.21
CA ILE A 38 -11.61 -10.93 11.38
C ILE A 38 -13.07 -11.34 11.24
N ASN A 39 -13.63 -11.18 10.05
CA ASN A 39 -14.98 -11.63 9.74
C ASN A 39 -14.94 -13.03 9.15
N ILE A 40 -15.68 -13.96 9.74
CA ILE A 40 -15.79 -15.33 9.21
C ILE A 40 -17.09 -15.43 8.43
N LYS A 41 -16.99 -15.63 7.13
CA LYS A 41 -18.14 -15.75 6.24
C LYS A 41 -17.98 -16.98 5.34
N ASN A 42 -18.96 -17.89 5.38
CA ASN A 42 -18.90 -19.16 4.67
C ASN A 42 -17.60 -19.95 4.96
N ASP A 43 -17.16 -19.98 6.21
CA ASP A 43 -15.92 -20.61 6.67
C ASP A 43 -14.64 -19.99 6.06
N VAL A 44 -14.72 -18.81 5.51
CA VAL A 44 -13.59 -18.01 5.02
C VAL A 44 -13.28 -16.91 6.03
N ASN A 45 -12.03 -16.84 6.47
CA ASN A 45 -11.58 -15.81 7.38
C ASN A 45 -11.17 -14.55 6.58
N VAL A 46 -11.89 -13.46 6.76
CA VAL A 46 -11.59 -12.18 6.11
C VAL A 46 -10.97 -11.23 7.13
N VAL A 47 -9.68 -11.01 6.99
CA VAL A 47 -8.90 -10.16 7.91
C VAL A 47 -8.94 -8.72 7.42
N GLY A 48 -9.58 -7.85 8.19
CA GLY A 48 -9.80 -6.44 7.88
C GLY A 48 -9.04 -5.48 8.79
N TYR A 49 -7.89 -5.85 9.32
CA TYR A 49 -7.12 -4.96 10.18
C TYR A 49 -6.63 -3.74 9.40
N THR A 50 -6.84 -2.54 9.95
CA THR A 50 -6.42 -1.27 9.33
C THR A 50 -4.97 -0.91 9.65
N ASN A 51 -4.31 -1.65 10.53
CA ASN A 51 -2.95 -1.41 11.02
C ASN A 51 -1.97 -2.55 10.69
N ILE A 52 -2.14 -3.21 9.55
CA ILE A 52 -1.28 -4.34 9.14
C ILE A 52 0.22 -3.99 9.20
N PRO A 53 0.69 -2.84 8.68
CA PRO A 53 2.11 -2.52 8.76
C PRO A 53 2.66 -2.49 10.19
N SER A 54 1.91 -1.95 11.15
CA SER A 54 2.36 -1.89 12.54
C SER A 54 2.32 -3.25 13.26
N ARG A 55 1.59 -4.21 12.72
CA ARG A 55 1.56 -5.59 13.25
C ARG A 55 2.82 -6.39 12.88
N LEU A 56 3.53 -5.97 11.82
CA LEU A 56 4.82 -6.49 11.40
C LEU A 56 5.80 -5.32 11.22
N ALA A 57 5.93 -4.52 12.27
CA ALA A 57 6.60 -3.23 12.23
C ALA A 57 8.05 -3.30 11.73
N GLY A 58 8.82 -4.31 12.14
CA GLY A 58 10.19 -4.49 11.70
C GLY A 58 10.32 -4.70 10.20
N ASP A 59 9.50 -5.59 9.64
CA ASP A 59 9.48 -5.87 8.20
C ASP A 59 8.94 -4.69 7.39
N ALA A 60 7.86 -4.09 7.85
CA ALA A 60 7.25 -2.93 7.20
C ALA A 60 8.22 -1.75 7.14
N SER A 61 8.92 -1.45 8.23
CA SER A 61 9.91 -0.37 8.29
C SER A 61 11.09 -0.63 7.38
N ARG A 62 11.59 -1.86 7.32
CA ARG A 62 12.70 -2.23 6.43
C ARG A 62 12.33 -2.08 4.96
N LEU A 63 11.17 -2.57 4.57
CA LEU A 63 10.68 -2.46 3.19
C LEU A 63 10.40 -1.00 2.79
N PHE A 64 9.82 -0.22 3.69
CA PHE A 64 9.61 1.21 3.47
C PHE A 64 10.94 1.95 3.31
N ALA A 65 11.92 1.66 4.17
CA ALA A 65 13.26 2.24 4.07
C ALA A 65 13.93 1.95 2.72
N ARG A 66 13.75 0.74 2.18
CA ARG A 66 14.25 0.37 0.85
C ARG A 66 13.60 1.20 -0.25
N ASN A 67 12.31 1.44 -0.17
CA ASN A 67 11.60 2.29 -1.14
C ASN A 67 12.09 3.74 -1.08
N ILE A 68 12.28 4.28 0.12
CA ILE A 68 12.84 5.63 0.31
C ILE A 68 14.25 5.71 -0.26
N PHE A 69 15.08 4.71 0.01
CA PHE A 69 16.44 4.65 -0.53
C PHE A 69 16.45 4.63 -2.06
N ALA A 70 15.61 3.79 -2.67
CA ALA A 70 15.48 3.71 -4.13
C ALA A 70 15.01 5.05 -4.73
N PHE A 71 14.09 5.75 -4.06
CA PHE A 71 13.66 7.08 -4.48
C PHE A 71 14.82 8.09 -4.42
N VAL A 72 15.60 8.07 -3.33
CA VAL A 72 16.76 8.97 -3.18
C VAL A 72 17.81 8.67 -4.26
N GLU A 73 18.09 7.39 -4.56
CA GLU A 73 19.00 7.04 -5.65
C GLU A 73 18.52 7.57 -7.00
N ASN A 74 17.22 7.55 -7.25
CA ASN A 74 16.63 8.05 -8.50
C ASN A 74 16.87 9.56 -8.72
N ILE A 75 16.93 10.33 -7.67
CA ILE A 75 17.14 11.80 -7.74
C ILE A 75 18.57 12.21 -7.37
N TRP A 76 19.45 11.27 -7.07
CA TRP A 76 20.84 11.55 -6.71
C TRP A 76 21.74 11.55 -7.95
N ASP A 77 22.44 12.65 -8.16
CA ASP A 77 23.49 12.79 -9.18
C ASP A 77 24.84 12.47 -8.57
N THR A 78 25.37 11.29 -8.89
CA THR A 78 26.63 10.79 -8.35
C THR A 78 27.85 11.62 -8.80
N GLU A 79 27.84 12.11 -10.03
CA GLU A 79 28.94 12.90 -10.57
C GLU A 79 29.05 14.28 -9.88
N LYS A 80 27.91 14.90 -9.62
CA LYS A 80 27.84 16.23 -8.99
C LYS A 80 27.65 16.16 -7.46
N SER A 81 27.47 14.95 -6.92
CA SER A 81 27.23 14.71 -5.49
C SER A 81 26.12 15.60 -4.91
N LYS A 82 24.99 15.66 -5.62
CA LYS A 82 23.83 16.47 -5.22
C LYS A 82 22.52 15.87 -5.72
N ILE A 83 21.42 16.36 -5.15
CA ILE A 83 20.08 16.03 -5.62
C ILE A 83 19.83 16.75 -6.96
N ASN A 84 19.34 16.00 -7.93
CA ASN A 84 18.91 16.50 -9.22
C ASN A 84 17.42 16.27 -9.39
N ILE A 85 16.66 17.36 -9.52
CA ILE A 85 15.22 17.32 -9.76
C ILE A 85 14.99 17.40 -11.27
N ASP A 86 14.82 16.23 -11.88
CA ASP A 86 14.52 16.13 -13.31
C ASP A 86 12.99 16.14 -13.51
N LEU A 87 12.46 17.23 -14.04
CA LEU A 87 11.03 17.41 -14.26
C LEU A 87 10.48 16.54 -15.41
N GLU A 88 11.33 15.88 -16.17
CA GLU A 88 10.92 14.93 -17.22
C GLU A 88 10.80 13.50 -16.69
N ASP A 89 11.36 13.21 -15.51
CA ASP A 89 11.23 11.92 -14.83
C ASP A 89 9.80 11.74 -14.31
N GLU A 90 9.16 10.61 -14.65
CA GLU A 90 7.78 10.32 -14.27
C GLU A 90 7.59 10.20 -12.75
N ILE A 91 8.59 9.65 -12.05
CA ILE A 91 8.55 9.51 -10.57
C ILE A 91 8.59 10.89 -9.93
N VAL A 92 9.48 11.76 -10.42
CA VAL A 92 9.58 13.15 -9.93
C VAL A 92 8.29 13.91 -10.22
N LYS A 93 7.75 13.82 -11.44
CA LYS A 93 6.47 14.45 -11.80
C LYS A 93 5.33 13.99 -10.89
N GLY A 94 5.27 12.71 -10.58
CA GLY A 94 4.20 12.13 -9.77
C GLY A 94 4.29 12.44 -8.27
N THR A 95 5.44 12.87 -7.79
CA THR A 95 5.69 13.08 -6.35
C THR A 95 5.98 14.52 -5.97
N LEU A 96 6.43 15.35 -6.89
CA LEU A 96 6.84 16.72 -6.63
C LEU A 96 5.61 17.63 -6.46
N LEU A 97 5.47 18.22 -5.28
CA LEU A 97 4.39 19.15 -4.95
C LEU A 97 4.82 20.60 -5.03
N THR A 98 6.03 20.89 -4.56
CA THR A 98 6.59 22.23 -4.54
C THR A 98 8.02 22.22 -5.04
N ASN A 99 8.43 23.26 -5.73
CA ASN A 99 9.81 23.42 -6.19
C ASN A 99 10.18 24.91 -6.22
N LYS A 100 11.33 25.25 -5.65
CA LYS A 100 11.86 26.62 -5.60
C LYS A 100 10.84 27.64 -5.09
N GLY A 101 10.09 27.25 -4.03
CA GLY A 101 9.09 28.11 -3.39
C GLY A 101 7.76 28.24 -4.14
N LYS A 102 7.54 27.45 -5.18
CA LYS A 102 6.29 27.44 -5.95
C LYS A 102 5.56 26.11 -5.79
N LEU A 103 4.25 26.16 -5.69
CA LEU A 103 3.37 25.00 -5.78
C LEU A 103 3.24 24.58 -7.25
N LEU A 104 3.34 23.31 -7.51
CA LEU A 104 3.22 22.73 -8.85
C LEU A 104 1.86 22.09 -9.10
#